data_e8c9bb044059c44e11fd077d5f4440fb
#
_entry.id   e8c9bb044059c44e11fd077d5f4440fb
#
_cell.length_a   1.000
_cell.length_b   1.000
_cell.length_c   1.000
_cell.angle_alpha   90.00
_cell.angle_beta   90.00
_cell.angle_gamma   90.00
#
_symmetry.space_group_name_H-M   'P 1'
#
loop_
_entity.id
_entity.type
_entity.pdbx_description
1 polymer ?
#
loop_
_entity_poly.entity_id
_entity_poly.type
_entity_poly.pdbx_seq_one_letter_code
_entity_poly.pdbx_strand_id
1 'polypeptide(L)'
;MSKRGIQYFTLSEIEPRIWFMLTGCNFRCRGCFRPARDGGGTLLSAEEALERAERACMKYYGKLPAKAMITGGEPTLNRDFLIDLVSGLRDKGFNEIVLMSNGYELGREGNGNYAAELVDSGLTEAHIDIKAFSEDIHRWYTGRSNKPVLRCVELLHDTGINLLVQTVYIPGIVEGSEIEQIAKFLSSIDRGIKYRINPFAPAFAYERVSRRPTIEEMENAYRIASRYLENAIISRSCYREFPTPPPQETWITVYPDPDLTIKRRTMRDQEEDRISWLTQTKGIRREEILQALERARDEPSYQSELEQLIASRSRIGTKRNKT
;
A
#
# COMPACT_ATOMS: atom_id res chain seq x y z
N MET A 1 -14.28 -22.92 4.99
CA MET A 1 -14.06 -21.66 4.26
C MET A 1 -12.87 -20.93 4.84
N SER A 2 -12.01 -20.45 4.00
CA SER A 2 -10.80 -19.71 4.37
C SER A 2 -11.19 -18.33 4.95
N LYS A 3 -10.54 -17.89 6.05
CA LYS A 3 -10.82 -16.59 6.67
C LYS A 3 -9.61 -15.68 6.59
N ARG A 4 -9.87 -14.35 6.50
CA ARG A 4 -8.87 -13.33 6.43
C ARG A 4 -9.19 -12.17 7.37
N GLY A 5 -8.17 -11.58 7.98
CA GLY A 5 -8.34 -10.35 8.75
C GLY A 5 -8.66 -9.17 7.86
N ILE A 6 -9.72 -8.44 8.15
CA ILE A 6 -10.07 -7.17 7.53
C ILE A 6 -10.00 -6.08 8.59
N GLN A 7 -9.15 -5.09 8.35
CA GLN A 7 -9.00 -3.98 9.29
C GLN A 7 -10.20 -3.04 9.23
N TYR A 8 -10.60 -2.66 8.02
CA TYR A 8 -11.77 -1.84 7.72
C TYR A 8 -12.03 -1.80 6.21
N PHE A 9 -13.18 -1.29 5.82
CA PHE A 9 -13.46 -0.82 4.47
C PHE A 9 -13.28 0.70 4.40
N THR A 10 -12.91 1.22 3.24
CA THR A 10 -12.92 2.66 2.98
C THR A 10 -13.83 2.97 1.82
N LEU A 11 -14.68 3.98 1.96
CA LEU A 11 -15.57 4.48 0.92
C LEU A 11 -15.08 5.86 0.49
N SER A 12 -15.04 6.12 -0.82
CA SER A 12 -14.61 7.41 -1.37
C SER A 12 -15.83 8.29 -1.65
N GLU A 13 -15.73 9.57 -1.27
CA GLU A 13 -16.80 10.56 -1.55
C GLU A 13 -16.68 11.18 -2.93
N ILE A 14 -15.46 11.22 -3.49
CA ILE A 14 -15.20 11.88 -4.77
C ILE A 14 -15.63 10.98 -5.94
N GLU A 15 -15.28 9.72 -5.88
CA GLU A 15 -15.58 8.69 -6.87
C GLU A 15 -16.05 7.44 -6.13
N PRO A 16 -17.34 7.07 -6.24
CA PRO A 16 -17.89 5.94 -5.51
C PRO A 16 -17.09 4.66 -5.77
N ARG A 17 -16.45 4.14 -4.73
CA ARG A 17 -15.69 2.91 -4.71
C ARG A 17 -15.50 2.40 -3.29
N ILE A 18 -15.24 1.12 -3.15
CA ILE A 18 -14.92 0.50 -1.87
C ILE A 18 -13.50 -0.05 -1.88
N TRP A 19 -12.81 0.12 -0.76
CA TRP A 19 -11.49 -0.47 -0.52
C TRP A 19 -11.59 -1.52 0.59
N PHE A 20 -11.06 -2.70 0.33
CA PHE A 20 -10.90 -3.77 1.31
C PHE A 20 -9.48 -3.70 1.88
N MET A 21 -9.35 -3.41 3.17
CA MET A 21 -8.05 -3.32 3.86
C MET A 21 -7.74 -4.63 4.57
N LEU A 22 -7.11 -5.57 3.84
CA LEU A 22 -6.72 -6.89 4.36
C LEU A 22 -5.49 -6.78 5.26
N THR A 23 -5.38 -7.64 6.27
CA THR A 23 -4.29 -7.59 7.24
C THR A 23 -3.26 -8.70 7.05
N GLY A 24 -2.03 -8.49 7.57
CA GLY A 24 -0.89 -9.38 7.39
C GLY A 24 -0.13 -9.12 6.08
N CYS A 25 1.19 -9.26 6.11
CA CYS A 25 2.06 -9.10 4.95
C CYS A 25 3.26 -10.04 5.04
N ASN A 26 3.68 -10.59 3.89
CA ASN A 26 4.89 -11.40 3.76
C ASN A 26 6.17 -10.55 3.63
N PHE A 27 6.05 -9.24 3.40
CA PHE A 27 7.15 -8.28 3.42
C PHE A 27 7.27 -7.58 4.78
N ARG A 28 8.47 -7.10 5.09
CA ARG A 28 8.80 -6.28 6.26
C ARG A 28 9.44 -4.96 5.82
N CYS A 29 8.82 -4.32 4.81
CA CYS A 29 9.33 -3.06 4.25
C CYS A 29 9.63 -2.06 5.36
N ARG A 30 10.87 -1.56 5.39
CA ARG A 30 11.34 -0.63 6.41
C ARG A 30 10.54 0.67 6.40
N GLY A 31 10.28 1.21 5.21
CA GLY A 31 9.48 2.42 5.00
C GLY A 31 7.98 2.19 4.86
N CYS A 32 7.44 1.04 5.29
CA CYS A 32 6.00 0.80 5.27
C CYS A 32 5.29 1.75 6.22
N PHE A 33 4.10 2.23 5.84
CA PHE A 33 3.25 3.08 6.69
C PHE A 33 1.89 2.43 7.02
N ARG A 34 1.69 1.17 6.63
CA ARG A 34 0.40 0.47 6.80
C ARG A 34 0.38 -0.35 8.09
N PRO A 35 -0.45 0.00 9.09
CA PRO A 35 -0.65 -0.84 10.29
C PRO A 35 -1.16 -2.25 9.94
N ALA A 36 -1.93 -2.39 8.86
CA ALA A 36 -2.41 -3.67 8.34
C ALA A 36 -1.30 -4.68 8.03
N ARG A 37 -0.03 -4.24 7.91
CA ARG A 37 1.13 -5.12 7.71
C ARG A 37 1.26 -6.18 8.79
N ASP A 38 1.00 -5.84 10.03
CA ASP A 38 1.34 -6.68 11.18
C ASP A 38 0.20 -7.63 11.61
N GLY A 39 -0.94 -7.56 10.93
CA GLY A 39 -2.09 -8.43 11.20
C GLY A 39 -3.22 -7.70 11.95
N GLY A 40 -4.08 -8.47 12.64
CA GLY A 40 -5.23 -7.95 13.36
C GLY A 40 -6.49 -7.85 12.48
N GLY A 41 -7.43 -6.96 12.87
CA GLY A 41 -8.72 -6.81 12.20
C GLY A 41 -9.73 -7.92 12.53
N THR A 42 -10.91 -7.85 11.93
CA THR A 42 -11.97 -8.86 12.09
C THR A 42 -11.73 -10.01 11.12
N LEU A 43 -11.70 -11.24 11.63
CA LEU A 43 -11.56 -12.44 10.80
C LEU A 43 -12.89 -12.76 10.11
N LEU A 44 -12.91 -12.66 8.79
CA LEU A 44 -14.09 -12.90 7.96
C LEU A 44 -13.78 -13.93 6.86
N SER A 45 -14.79 -14.71 6.46
CA SER A 45 -14.78 -15.40 5.17
C SER A 45 -14.98 -14.40 4.03
N ALA A 46 -14.74 -14.80 2.79
CA ALA A 46 -15.00 -13.95 1.63
C ALA A 46 -16.49 -13.56 1.57
N GLU A 47 -17.41 -14.50 1.82
CA GLU A 47 -18.84 -14.26 1.86
C GLU A 47 -19.23 -13.24 2.94
N GLU A 48 -18.74 -13.41 4.18
CA GLU A 48 -18.98 -12.47 5.28
C GLU A 48 -18.44 -11.08 4.95
N ALA A 49 -17.29 -11.00 4.27
CA ALA A 49 -16.68 -9.74 3.85
C ALA A 49 -17.51 -9.04 2.77
N LEU A 50 -17.99 -9.79 1.78
CA LEU A 50 -18.85 -9.30 0.70
C LEU A 50 -20.20 -8.80 1.23
N GLU A 51 -20.83 -9.54 2.13
CA GLU A 51 -22.09 -9.14 2.75
C GLU A 51 -21.95 -7.82 3.53
N ARG A 52 -20.89 -7.68 4.32
CA ARG A 52 -20.62 -6.45 5.08
C ARG A 52 -20.27 -5.28 4.17
N ALA A 53 -19.49 -5.51 3.11
CA ALA A 53 -19.14 -4.50 2.12
C ALA A 53 -20.39 -4.00 1.37
N GLU A 54 -21.27 -4.91 0.95
CA GLU A 54 -22.54 -4.56 0.31
C GLU A 54 -23.41 -3.70 1.23
N ARG A 55 -23.63 -4.14 2.47
CA ARG A 55 -24.38 -3.38 3.48
C ARG A 55 -23.78 -1.98 3.71
N ALA A 56 -22.43 -1.87 3.76
CA ALA A 56 -21.75 -0.61 3.92
C ALA A 56 -22.00 0.33 2.72
N CYS A 57 -21.89 -0.19 1.48
CA CYS A 57 -22.16 0.56 0.27
C CYS A 57 -23.63 1.01 0.18
N MET A 58 -24.56 0.11 0.45
CA MET A 58 -26.01 0.44 0.46
C MET A 58 -26.33 1.49 1.51
N LYS A 59 -25.77 1.37 2.71
CA LYS A 59 -25.99 2.33 3.80
C LYS A 59 -25.46 3.72 3.46
N TYR A 60 -24.31 3.80 2.74
CA TYR A 60 -23.64 5.06 2.48
C TYR A 60 -23.99 5.67 1.12
N TYR A 61 -23.97 4.88 0.04
CA TYR A 61 -24.23 5.36 -1.33
C TYR A 61 -25.67 5.12 -1.79
N GLY A 62 -26.42 4.28 -1.09
CA GLY A 62 -27.74 3.80 -1.55
C GLY A 62 -27.67 2.80 -2.73
N LYS A 63 -26.47 2.42 -3.15
CA LYS A 63 -26.21 1.49 -4.27
C LYS A 63 -24.80 0.90 -4.16
N LEU A 64 -24.52 -0.18 -4.90
CA LEU A 64 -23.16 -0.67 -5.10
C LEU A 64 -22.39 0.23 -6.05
N PRO A 65 -21.15 0.61 -5.75
CA PRO A 65 -20.26 1.27 -6.70
C PRO A 65 -19.76 0.29 -7.76
N ALA A 66 -19.36 0.80 -8.92
CA ALA A 66 -18.78 -0.04 -9.98
C ALA A 66 -17.41 -0.59 -9.62
N LYS A 67 -16.67 0.07 -8.70
CA LYS A 67 -15.25 -0.19 -8.43
C LYS A 67 -15.01 -0.72 -7.02
N ALA A 68 -14.27 -1.83 -6.94
CA ALA A 68 -13.72 -2.39 -5.70
C ALA A 68 -12.19 -2.44 -5.76
N MET A 69 -11.54 -2.04 -4.67
CA MET A 69 -10.09 -2.04 -4.52
C MET A 69 -9.70 -2.99 -3.39
N ILE A 70 -8.83 -3.95 -3.66
CA ILE A 70 -8.34 -4.92 -2.67
C ILE A 70 -6.89 -4.58 -2.34
N THR A 71 -6.60 -4.26 -1.07
CA THR A 71 -5.31 -3.77 -0.61
C THR A 71 -5.08 -4.09 0.88
N GLY A 72 -4.14 -3.40 1.54
CA GLY A 72 -3.90 -3.51 2.98
C GLY A 72 -2.46 -3.85 3.32
N GLY A 73 -2.22 -4.98 3.97
CA GLY A 73 -0.92 -5.61 4.11
C GLY A 73 -0.52 -6.23 2.78
N GLU A 74 -0.77 -7.54 2.62
CA GLU A 74 -0.63 -8.23 1.33
C GLU A 74 -1.85 -9.11 1.06
N PRO A 75 -2.69 -8.77 0.08
CA PRO A 75 -3.91 -9.51 -0.20
C PRO A 75 -3.69 -10.96 -0.64
N THR A 76 -2.62 -11.24 -1.37
CA THR A 76 -2.37 -12.54 -2.02
C THR A 76 -1.92 -13.67 -1.07
N LEU A 77 -1.76 -13.40 0.23
CA LEU A 77 -1.32 -14.40 1.22
C LEU A 77 -2.26 -15.61 1.36
N ASN A 78 -3.54 -15.42 1.09
CA ASN A 78 -4.53 -16.48 1.15
C ASN A 78 -5.25 -16.57 -0.19
N ARG A 79 -4.82 -17.54 -1.01
CA ARG A 79 -5.27 -17.74 -2.38
C ARG A 79 -6.77 -17.98 -2.45
N ASP A 80 -7.28 -18.96 -1.73
CA ASP A 80 -8.69 -19.35 -1.78
C ASP A 80 -9.60 -18.18 -1.39
N PHE A 81 -9.27 -17.50 -0.29
CA PHE A 81 -10.02 -16.33 0.14
C PHE A 81 -10.05 -15.23 -0.93
N LEU A 82 -8.90 -14.95 -1.58
CA LEU A 82 -8.82 -13.87 -2.56
C LEU A 82 -9.58 -14.22 -3.84
N ILE A 83 -9.50 -15.46 -4.30
CA ILE A 83 -10.28 -15.96 -5.45
C ILE A 83 -11.78 -15.87 -5.16
N ASP A 84 -12.22 -16.36 -4.00
CA ASP A 84 -13.63 -16.29 -3.57
C ASP A 84 -14.11 -14.83 -3.47
N LEU A 85 -13.27 -13.92 -2.93
CA LEU A 85 -13.60 -12.51 -2.82
C LEU A 85 -13.74 -11.85 -4.20
N VAL A 86 -12.81 -12.09 -5.12
CA VAL A 86 -12.84 -11.54 -6.49
C VAL A 86 -14.06 -12.06 -7.25
N SER A 87 -14.30 -13.37 -7.21
CA SER A 87 -15.47 -13.98 -7.85
C SER A 87 -16.78 -13.41 -7.31
N GLY A 88 -16.88 -13.32 -5.98
CA GLY A 88 -18.09 -12.77 -5.35
C GLY A 88 -18.31 -11.27 -5.64
N LEU A 89 -17.25 -10.48 -5.77
CA LEU A 89 -17.36 -9.08 -6.22
C LEU A 89 -17.90 -9.00 -7.65
N ARG A 90 -17.36 -9.80 -8.58
CA ARG A 90 -17.87 -9.89 -9.95
C ARG A 90 -19.35 -10.28 -9.97
N ASP A 91 -19.73 -11.31 -9.21
CA ASP A 91 -21.09 -11.84 -9.18
C ASP A 91 -22.10 -10.82 -8.59
N LYS A 92 -21.63 -9.91 -7.72
CA LYS A 92 -22.39 -8.76 -7.22
C LYS A 92 -22.48 -7.58 -8.20
N GLY A 93 -21.80 -7.64 -9.34
CA GLY A 93 -21.86 -6.63 -10.40
C GLY A 93 -20.79 -5.52 -10.29
N PHE A 94 -19.70 -5.73 -9.55
CA PHE A 94 -18.54 -4.83 -9.65
C PHE A 94 -17.86 -5.02 -11.01
N ASN A 95 -17.72 -3.94 -11.77
CA ASN A 95 -17.13 -3.97 -13.12
C ASN A 95 -15.63 -3.68 -13.12
N GLU A 96 -15.13 -3.03 -12.07
CA GLU A 96 -13.73 -2.70 -11.87
C GLU A 96 -13.29 -3.32 -10.54
N ILE A 97 -12.56 -4.43 -10.61
CA ILE A 97 -11.99 -5.12 -9.45
C ILE A 97 -10.48 -5.00 -9.54
N VAL A 98 -9.90 -4.21 -8.64
CA VAL A 98 -8.49 -3.82 -8.67
C VAL A 98 -7.74 -4.43 -7.50
N LEU A 99 -6.67 -5.16 -7.78
CA LEU A 99 -5.75 -5.71 -6.79
C LEU A 99 -4.53 -4.80 -6.63
N MET A 100 -4.19 -4.43 -5.40
CA MET A 100 -2.92 -3.78 -5.08
C MET A 100 -2.07 -4.74 -4.26
N SER A 101 -0.95 -5.20 -4.82
CA SER A 101 -0.13 -6.27 -4.26
C SER A 101 1.37 -6.00 -4.42
N ASN A 102 2.16 -6.62 -3.56
CA ASN A 102 3.60 -6.70 -3.74
C ASN A 102 4.02 -7.78 -4.77
N GLY A 103 3.09 -8.55 -5.30
CA GLY A 103 3.28 -9.53 -6.37
C GLY A 103 4.03 -10.80 -5.96
N TYR A 104 4.56 -10.89 -4.75
CA TYR A 104 5.47 -11.97 -4.36
C TYR A 104 4.80 -13.36 -4.46
N GLU A 105 3.60 -13.52 -3.90
CA GLU A 105 2.91 -14.82 -3.95
C GLU A 105 2.44 -15.20 -5.35
N LEU A 106 2.09 -14.21 -6.18
CA LEU A 106 1.66 -14.45 -7.56
C LEU A 106 2.80 -14.97 -8.45
N GLY A 107 4.03 -14.49 -8.23
CA GLY A 107 5.19 -14.93 -9.02
C GLY A 107 6.05 -15.98 -8.34
N ARG A 108 5.69 -16.45 -7.13
CA ARG A 108 6.46 -17.47 -6.41
C ARG A 108 6.38 -18.83 -7.12
N GLU A 109 7.52 -19.47 -7.28
CA GLU A 109 7.59 -20.85 -7.80
C GLU A 109 6.76 -21.79 -6.92
N GLY A 110 6.03 -22.68 -7.56
CA GLY A 110 5.15 -23.65 -6.90
C GLY A 110 3.72 -23.13 -6.63
N ASN A 111 3.43 -21.84 -6.82
CA ASN A 111 2.06 -21.30 -6.70
C ASN A 111 1.19 -21.51 -7.97
N GLY A 112 1.70 -22.23 -8.98
CA GLY A 112 0.95 -22.57 -10.18
C GLY A 112 0.46 -21.33 -10.95
N ASN A 113 -0.78 -21.38 -11.41
CA ASN A 113 -1.40 -20.33 -12.23
C ASN A 113 -2.17 -19.29 -11.42
N TYR A 114 -1.73 -18.97 -10.19
CA TYR A 114 -2.49 -18.11 -9.29
C TYR A 114 -2.86 -16.75 -9.91
N ALA A 115 -1.95 -16.14 -10.68
CA ALA A 115 -2.22 -14.88 -11.39
C ALA A 115 -3.36 -15.06 -12.42
N ALA A 116 -3.31 -16.10 -13.23
CA ALA A 116 -4.33 -16.40 -14.24
C ALA A 116 -5.69 -16.71 -13.57
N GLU A 117 -5.69 -17.50 -12.51
CA GLU A 117 -6.93 -17.83 -11.78
C GLU A 117 -7.63 -16.59 -11.19
N LEU A 118 -6.88 -15.59 -10.70
CA LEU A 118 -7.47 -14.34 -10.25
C LEU A 118 -8.12 -13.58 -11.42
N VAL A 119 -7.49 -13.56 -12.58
CA VAL A 119 -8.07 -12.94 -13.78
C VAL A 119 -9.33 -13.68 -14.22
N ASP A 120 -9.29 -15.00 -14.26
CA ASP A 120 -10.45 -15.84 -14.60
C ASP A 120 -11.60 -15.67 -13.59
N SER A 121 -11.27 -15.41 -12.33
CA SER A 121 -12.26 -15.12 -11.28
C SER A 121 -12.94 -13.76 -11.44
N GLY A 122 -12.39 -12.87 -12.28
CA GLY A 122 -12.98 -11.55 -12.55
C GLY A 122 -12.13 -10.35 -12.15
N LEU A 123 -10.84 -10.54 -11.79
CA LEU A 123 -9.93 -9.42 -11.58
C LEU A 123 -9.75 -8.63 -12.88
N THR A 124 -9.93 -7.31 -12.85
CA THR A 124 -9.87 -6.47 -14.05
C THR A 124 -8.61 -5.63 -14.15
N GLU A 125 -7.98 -5.34 -13.01
CA GLU A 125 -6.78 -4.52 -12.97
C GLU A 125 -5.86 -4.96 -11.81
N ALA A 126 -4.55 -4.96 -12.04
CA ALA A 126 -3.54 -5.25 -11.04
C ALA A 126 -2.54 -4.09 -10.91
N HIS A 127 -2.31 -3.65 -9.67
CA HIS A 127 -1.27 -2.68 -9.33
C HIS A 127 -0.16 -3.42 -8.57
N ILE A 128 1.00 -3.58 -9.19
CA ILE A 128 2.12 -4.34 -8.61
C ILE A 128 3.23 -3.39 -8.16
N ASP A 129 3.65 -3.57 -6.91
CA ASP A 129 4.72 -2.80 -6.28
C ASP A 129 6.10 -3.43 -6.50
N ILE A 130 6.92 -2.93 -7.41
CA ILE A 130 8.37 -3.23 -7.45
C ILE A 130 9.06 -2.29 -6.45
N LYS A 131 9.55 -2.85 -5.34
CA LYS A 131 10.16 -2.03 -4.27
C LYS A 131 11.58 -1.59 -4.58
N ALA A 132 12.34 -2.39 -5.33
CA ALA A 132 13.61 -2.08 -5.96
C ALA A 132 13.91 -3.12 -7.05
N PHE A 133 14.73 -2.79 -8.04
CA PHE A 133 15.18 -3.73 -9.07
C PHE A 133 16.38 -4.54 -8.59
N SER A 134 17.35 -3.89 -7.95
CA SER A 134 18.52 -4.53 -7.37
C SER A 134 18.10 -5.47 -6.24
N GLU A 135 18.48 -6.75 -6.34
CA GLU A 135 18.14 -7.80 -5.37
C GLU A 135 18.57 -7.44 -3.94
N ASP A 136 19.76 -6.86 -3.79
CA ASP A 136 20.31 -6.50 -2.47
C ASP A 136 19.52 -5.36 -1.83
N ILE A 137 19.16 -4.33 -2.60
CA ILE A 137 18.33 -3.21 -2.13
C ILE A 137 16.93 -3.73 -1.79
N HIS A 138 16.34 -4.55 -2.67
CA HIS A 138 15.02 -5.10 -2.44
C HIS A 138 14.99 -5.97 -1.19
N ARG A 139 15.97 -6.84 -1.00
CA ARG A 139 16.09 -7.73 0.17
C ARG A 139 16.32 -6.94 1.44
N TRP A 140 17.21 -5.95 1.41
CA TRP A 140 17.45 -5.06 2.54
C TRP A 140 16.17 -4.30 2.95
N TYR A 141 15.40 -3.82 1.95
CA TYR A 141 14.21 -3.02 2.20
C TYR A 141 12.99 -3.85 2.63
N THR A 142 12.78 -5.03 2.03
CA THR A 142 11.55 -5.84 2.21
C THR A 142 11.75 -7.10 3.06
N GLY A 143 12.99 -7.58 3.20
CA GLY A 143 13.32 -8.89 3.79
C GLY A 143 13.13 -10.07 2.83
N ARG A 144 12.82 -9.84 1.54
CA ARG A 144 12.54 -10.89 0.54
C ARG A 144 13.24 -10.61 -0.79
N SER A 145 13.36 -11.66 -1.62
CA SER A 145 13.85 -11.56 -3.00
C SER A 145 12.86 -10.80 -3.90
N ASN A 146 13.38 -10.09 -4.90
CA ASN A 146 12.55 -9.45 -5.92
C ASN A 146 12.17 -10.39 -7.08
N LYS A 147 12.85 -11.53 -7.24
CA LYS A 147 12.64 -12.45 -8.36
C LYS A 147 11.16 -12.86 -8.55
N PRO A 148 10.42 -13.26 -7.48
CA PRO A 148 9.00 -13.53 -7.65
C PRO A 148 8.20 -12.30 -8.07
N VAL A 149 8.57 -11.10 -7.61
CA VAL A 149 7.86 -9.86 -7.97
C VAL A 149 8.03 -9.54 -9.46
N LEU A 150 9.26 -9.65 -9.99
CA LEU A 150 9.53 -9.44 -11.41
C LEU A 150 8.77 -10.48 -12.26
N ARG A 151 8.84 -11.76 -11.90
CA ARG A 151 8.07 -12.82 -12.55
C ARG A 151 6.56 -12.58 -12.50
N CYS A 152 6.04 -12.04 -11.41
CA CYS A 152 4.62 -11.68 -11.31
C CYS A 152 4.19 -10.67 -12.38
N VAL A 153 5.03 -9.67 -12.68
CA VAL A 153 4.75 -8.69 -13.73
C VAL A 153 4.63 -9.37 -15.10
N GLU A 154 5.55 -10.28 -15.42
CA GLU A 154 5.51 -11.06 -16.67
C GLU A 154 4.23 -11.92 -16.74
N LEU A 155 3.93 -12.69 -15.69
CA LEU A 155 2.75 -13.55 -15.64
C LEU A 155 1.43 -12.77 -15.75
N LEU A 156 1.32 -11.62 -15.12
CA LEU A 156 0.12 -10.78 -15.23
C LEU A 156 0.01 -10.12 -16.61
N HIS A 157 1.11 -9.66 -17.19
CA HIS A 157 1.12 -9.12 -18.55
C HIS A 157 0.62 -10.18 -19.56
N ASP A 158 1.07 -11.42 -19.44
CA ASP A 158 0.67 -12.52 -20.32
C ASP A 158 -0.84 -12.84 -20.25
N THR A 159 -1.52 -12.49 -19.17
CA THR A 159 -2.98 -12.63 -19.07
C THR A 159 -3.76 -11.56 -19.82
N GLY A 160 -3.10 -10.49 -20.26
CA GLY A 160 -3.75 -9.33 -20.90
C GLY A 160 -4.53 -8.42 -19.94
N ILE A 161 -4.38 -8.59 -18.62
CA ILE A 161 -5.01 -7.75 -17.62
C ILE A 161 -4.52 -6.29 -17.69
N ASN A 162 -5.34 -5.32 -17.28
CA ASN A 162 -4.88 -3.95 -17.13
C ASN A 162 -3.84 -3.87 -16.00
N LEU A 163 -2.56 -3.77 -16.38
CA LEU A 163 -1.43 -3.80 -15.46
C LEU A 163 -0.87 -2.40 -15.21
N LEU A 164 -0.76 -2.02 -13.93
CA LEU A 164 -0.03 -0.85 -13.49
C LEU A 164 1.09 -1.29 -12.54
N VAL A 165 2.34 -1.04 -12.93
CA VAL A 165 3.48 -1.22 -12.04
C VAL A 165 3.78 0.08 -11.31
N GLN A 166 4.14 -0.02 -10.03
CA GLN A 166 4.47 1.16 -9.25
C GLN A 166 5.70 0.95 -8.38
N THR A 167 6.42 2.05 -8.13
CA THR A 167 7.61 2.07 -7.29
C THR A 167 7.57 3.31 -6.40
N VAL A 168 8.11 3.20 -5.20
CA VAL A 168 8.35 4.36 -4.34
C VAL A 168 9.77 4.84 -4.55
N TYR A 169 9.92 6.07 -5.03
CA TYR A 169 11.21 6.76 -5.10
C TYR A 169 11.70 7.11 -3.70
N ILE A 170 12.87 6.64 -3.33
CA ILE A 170 13.47 6.81 -2.00
C ILE A 170 14.87 7.38 -2.18
N PRO A 171 15.11 8.69 -1.91
CA PRO A 171 16.40 9.31 -2.09
C PRO A 171 17.55 8.54 -1.42
N GLY A 172 18.64 8.32 -2.16
CA GLY A 172 19.81 7.55 -1.72
C GLY A 172 19.63 6.03 -1.71
N ILE A 173 18.44 5.49 -2.06
CA ILE A 173 18.16 4.04 -2.00
C ILE A 173 17.53 3.55 -3.30
N VAL A 174 16.35 4.09 -3.65
CA VAL A 174 15.60 3.75 -4.87
C VAL A 174 15.42 5.02 -5.65
N GLU A 175 16.40 5.35 -6.47
CA GLU A 175 16.45 6.60 -7.24
C GLU A 175 16.82 6.35 -8.70
N GLY A 176 17.41 7.32 -9.40
CA GLY A 176 17.60 7.31 -10.85
C GLY A 176 18.03 5.99 -11.48
N SER A 177 19.05 5.31 -10.92
CA SER A 177 19.56 4.03 -11.44
C SER A 177 18.56 2.89 -11.27
N GLU A 178 17.88 2.81 -10.12
CA GLU A 178 16.84 1.82 -9.86
C GLU A 178 15.62 2.05 -10.76
N ILE A 179 15.18 3.30 -10.90
CA ILE A 179 14.08 3.69 -11.79
C ILE A 179 14.40 3.32 -13.24
N GLU A 180 15.63 3.56 -13.69
CA GLU A 180 16.08 3.19 -15.03
C GLU A 180 16.04 1.68 -15.26
N GLN A 181 16.54 0.89 -14.30
CA GLN A 181 16.54 -0.57 -14.41
C GLN A 181 15.12 -1.15 -14.41
N ILE A 182 14.22 -0.62 -13.57
CA ILE A 182 12.81 -1.00 -13.59
C ILE A 182 12.18 -0.66 -14.95
N ALA A 183 12.41 0.55 -15.46
CA ALA A 183 11.86 0.98 -16.75
C ALA A 183 12.38 0.13 -17.92
N LYS A 184 13.67 -0.23 -17.93
CA LYS A 184 14.28 -1.15 -18.90
C LYS A 184 13.65 -2.55 -18.82
N PHE A 185 13.47 -3.07 -17.63
CA PHE A 185 12.81 -4.36 -17.42
C PHE A 185 11.38 -4.33 -17.97
N LEU A 186 10.59 -3.34 -17.58
CA LEU A 186 9.20 -3.23 -18.06
C LEU A 186 9.15 -3.07 -19.57
N SER A 187 10.01 -2.24 -20.17
CA SER A 187 10.05 -2.04 -21.61
C SER A 187 10.53 -3.26 -22.41
N SER A 188 11.26 -4.20 -21.77
CA SER A 188 11.62 -5.46 -22.40
C SER A 188 10.43 -6.44 -22.50
N ILE A 189 9.38 -6.23 -21.70
CA ILE A 189 8.12 -6.96 -21.76
C ILE A 189 7.20 -6.22 -22.74
N ASP A 190 6.84 -4.99 -22.42
CA ASP A 190 5.99 -4.12 -23.25
C ASP A 190 6.21 -2.64 -22.88
N ARG A 191 6.50 -1.79 -23.86
CA ARG A 191 6.67 -0.34 -23.68
C ARG A 191 5.38 0.35 -23.24
N GLY A 192 4.23 -0.25 -23.48
CA GLY A 192 2.89 0.23 -23.10
C GLY A 192 2.54 0.02 -21.63
N ILE A 193 3.31 -0.77 -20.86
CA ILE A 193 3.03 -0.98 -19.43
C ILE A 193 3.00 0.36 -18.70
N LYS A 194 1.91 0.58 -17.95
CA LYS A 194 1.77 1.77 -17.10
C LYS A 194 2.73 1.69 -15.93
N TYR A 195 3.58 2.71 -15.76
CA TYR A 195 4.53 2.77 -14.67
C TYR A 195 4.35 4.05 -13.85
N ARG A 196 4.01 3.90 -12.55
CA ARG A 196 3.83 5.01 -11.62
C ARG A 196 4.95 5.09 -10.61
N ILE A 197 5.57 6.28 -10.51
CA ILE A 197 6.57 6.58 -9.50
C ILE A 197 5.93 7.42 -8.40
N ASN A 198 5.95 6.90 -7.16
CA ASN A 198 5.38 7.54 -5.99
C ASN A 198 6.50 8.15 -5.12
N PRO A 199 6.30 9.31 -4.48
CA PRO A 199 7.29 9.86 -3.55
C PRO A 199 7.27 9.08 -2.23
N PHE A 200 8.43 8.88 -1.63
CA PHE A 200 8.54 8.38 -0.28
C PHE A 200 7.94 9.38 0.71
N ALA A 201 7.13 8.88 1.65
CA ALA A 201 6.48 9.66 2.69
C ALA A 201 7.01 9.27 4.08
N PRO A 202 8.13 9.85 4.53
CA PRO A 202 8.80 9.47 5.78
C PRO A 202 7.94 9.68 7.01
N ALA A 203 7.03 10.66 6.99
CA ALA A 203 6.17 11.00 8.12
C ALA A 203 5.34 9.82 8.63
N PHE A 204 5.03 8.82 7.79
CA PHE A 204 4.20 7.68 8.13
C PHE A 204 4.95 6.34 8.16
N ALA A 205 6.26 6.35 7.86
CA ALA A 205 7.04 5.13 7.77
C ALA A 205 7.32 4.49 9.14
N TYR A 206 7.37 3.15 9.18
CA TYR A 206 7.81 2.39 10.36
C TYR A 206 9.26 2.70 10.73
N GLU A 207 10.12 2.71 9.69
CA GLU A 207 11.49 3.18 9.78
C GLU A 207 11.67 4.29 8.75
N ARG A 208 12.24 5.41 9.16
CA ARG A 208 12.60 6.42 8.20
C ARG A 208 13.96 6.10 7.63
N VAL A 209 13.92 5.52 6.46
CA VAL A 209 15.13 5.12 5.73
C VAL A 209 15.71 6.27 4.91
N SER A 210 14.92 7.33 4.65
CA SER A 210 15.33 8.49 3.86
C SER A 210 14.39 9.68 4.08
N ARG A 211 14.72 10.81 3.50
CA ARG A 211 13.87 12.00 3.40
C ARG A 211 12.83 11.86 2.29
N ARG A 212 11.87 12.77 2.24
CA ARG A 212 10.98 12.93 1.09
C ARG A 212 11.79 13.42 -0.13
N PRO A 213 11.53 12.90 -1.35
CA PRO A 213 12.14 13.44 -2.56
C PRO A 213 11.63 14.85 -2.86
N THR A 214 12.48 15.65 -3.50
CA THR A 214 12.11 16.94 -4.07
C THR A 214 11.28 16.75 -5.36
N ILE A 215 10.59 17.81 -5.79
CA ILE A 215 9.85 17.79 -7.06
C ILE A 215 10.83 17.53 -8.23
N GLU A 216 12.00 18.17 -8.22
CA GLU A 216 13.01 18.00 -9.25
C GLU A 216 13.51 16.56 -9.35
N GLU A 217 13.75 15.88 -8.23
CA GLU A 217 14.10 14.46 -8.19
C GLU A 217 13.02 13.59 -8.81
N MET A 218 11.75 13.87 -8.50
CA MET A 218 10.61 13.14 -9.06
C MET A 218 10.43 13.38 -10.56
N GLU A 219 10.59 14.63 -11.03
CA GLU A 219 10.56 14.98 -12.45
C GLU A 219 11.73 14.35 -13.21
N ASN A 220 12.90 14.26 -12.57
CA ASN A 220 14.05 13.55 -13.16
C ASN A 220 13.75 12.04 -13.28
N ALA A 221 13.18 11.44 -12.25
CA ALA A 221 12.75 10.03 -12.29
C ALA A 221 11.73 9.77 -13.42
N TYR A 222 10.77 10.67 -13.61
CA TYR A 222 9.85 10.63 -14.74
C TYR A 222 10.57 10.71 -16.09
N ARG A 223 11.50 11.65 -16.26
CA ARG A 223 12.27 11.79 -17.49
C ARG A 223 13.11 10.55 -17.82
N ILE A 224 13.67 9.90 -16.80
CA ILE A 224 14.41 8.63 -16.96
C ILE A 224 13.46 7.53 -17.44
N ALA A 225 12.34 7.31 -16.76
CA ALA A 225 11.38 6.25 -17.09
C ALA A 225 10.77 6.45 -18.49
N SER A 226 10.44 7.69 -18.87
CA SER A 226 9.83 8.05 -20.15
C SER A 226 10.75 7.83 -21.37
N ARG A 227 12.04 7.57 -21.18
CA ARG A 227 12.93 7.14 -22.29
C ARG A 227 12.61 5.72 -22.75
N TYR A 228 12.06 4.91 -21.88
CA TYR A 228 11.81 3.48 -22.09
C TYR A 228 10.33 3.13 -22.24
N LEU A 229 9.46 3.86 -21.51
CA LEU A 229 8.04 3.57 -21.39
C LEU A 229 7.18 4.72 -21.91
N GLU A 230 6.10 4.39 -22.61
CA GLU A 230 5.14 5.35 -23.16
C GLU A 230 4.18 5.89 -22.08
N ASN A 231 3.90 5.10 -21.06
CA ASN A 231 2.91 5.39 -20.02
C ASN A 231 3.55 5.57 -18.63
N ALA A 232 4.74 6.20 -18.55
CA ALA A 232 5.33 6.59 -17.28
C ALA A 232 4.60 7.80 -16.69
N ILE A 233 4.35 7.78 -15.37
CA ILE A 233 3.74 8.89 -14.63
C ILE A 233 4.37 9.05 -13.24
N ILE A 234 4.37 10.26 -12.72
CA ILE A 234 4.61 10.50 -11.28
C ILE A 234 3.29 10.77 -10.56
N SER A 235 3.23 10.34 -9.32
CA SER A 235 2.03 10.53 -8.51
C SER A 235 1.76 12.01 -8.26
N ARG A 236 0.50 12.44 -8.37
CA ARG A 236 0.07 13.82 -8.04
C ARG A 236 0.42 14.22 -6.60
N SER A 237 0.61 13.26 -5.70
CA SER A 237 1.07 13.52 -4.33
C SER A 237 2.47 14.15 -4.25
N CYS A 238 3.27 14.11 -5.33
CA CYS A 238 4.55 14.82 -5.40
C CYS A 238 4.40 16.33 -5.23
N TYR A 239 3.32 16.90 -5.77
CA TYR A 239 3.04 18.33 -5.78
C TYR A 239 2.29 18.82 -4.54
N ARG A 240 1.98 17.92 -3.59
CA ARG A 240 1.33 18.29 -2.34
C ARG A 240 2.40 18.64 -1.31
N GLU A 241 2.30 19.82 -0.71
CA GLU A 241 3.05 20.14 0.48
C GLU A 241 2.61 19.24 1.64
N PHE A 242 3.52 18.47 2.21
CA PHE A 242 3.29 17.78 3.46
C PHE A 242 3.95 18.62 4.57
N PRO A 243 3.30 18.79 5.70
CA PRO A 243 2.15 18.06 6.24
C PRO A 243 0.79 18.75 6.09
N THR A 244 0.63 19.68 5.17
CA THR A 244 -0.66 20.35 5.01
C THR A 244 -1.63 19.40 4.31
N PRO A 245 -2.55 18.71 5.03
CA PRO A 245 -3.59 17.96 4.37
C PRO A 245 -4.47 18.96 3.61
N PRO A 246 -4.94 18.60 2.41
CA PRO A 246 -6.01 19.36 1.81
C PRO A 246 -7.15 19.43 2.84
N PRO A 247 -7.65 20.62 3.16
CA PRO A 247 -8.57 20.79 4.29
C PRO A 247 -9.88 20.01 4.20
N GLN A 248 -10.09 19.25 3.14
CA GLN A 248 -11.37 18.61 2.83
C GLN A 248 -11.26 17.18 2.28
N GLU A 249 -10.10 16.55 2.19
CA GLU A 249 -10.06 15.13 1.83
C GLU A 249 -10.53 14.29 3.02
N THR A 250 -11.81 13.97 3.01
CA THR A 250 -12.41 13.01 3.94
C THR A 250 -12.62 11.70 3.22
N TRP A 251 -12.43 10.61 3.93
CA TRP A 251 -12.88 9.31 3.50
C TRP A 251 -13.67 8.64 4.61
N ILE A 252 -14.55 7.77 4.18
CA ILE A 252 -15.42 7.05 5.08
C ILE A 252 -14.77 5.73 5.40
N THR A 253 -14.46 5.52 6.67
CA THR A 253 -13.98 4.24 7.20
C THR A 253 -15.16 3.48 7.79
N VAL A 254 -15.36 2.25 7.36
CA VAL A 254 -16.38 1.34 7.87
C VAL A 254 -15.68 0.16 8.53
N TYR A 255 -15.84 0.03 9.83
CA TYR A 255 -15.32 -1.11 10.57
C TYR A 255 -16.19 -2.33 10.31
N PRO A 256 -15.60 -3.49 10.06
CA PRO A 256 -16.36 -4.71 9.74
C PRO A 256 -16.89 -5.42 11.01
N ASP A 257 -17.37 -4.64 11.98
CA ASP A 257 -18.14 -5.13 13.13
C ASP A 257 -19.59 -5.46 12.71
N PRO A 258 -20.39 -6.16 13.54
CA PRO A 258 -21.77 -6.49 13.20
C PRO A 258 -22.65 -5.29 12.89
N ASP A 259 -22.40 -4.14 13.55
CA ASP A 259 -23.19 -2.92 13.41
C ASP A 259 -22.70 -2.04 12.26
N LEU A 260 -21.56 -2.35 11.66
CA LEU A 260 -20.86 -1.56 10.65
C LEU A 260 -20.66 -0.12 11.12
N THR A 261 -19.82 0.04 12.13
CA THR A 261 -19.44 1.36 12.64
C THR A 261 -18.82 2.19 11.54
N ILE A 262 -19.46 3.31 11.19
CA ILE A 262 -19.01 4.23 10.16
C ILE A 262 -18.39 5.46 10.81
N LYS A 263 -17.17 5.79 10.39
CA LYS A 263 -16.47 7.01 10.81
C LYS A 263 -16.02 7.80 9.60
N ARG A 264 -16.39 9.08 9.55
CA ARG A 264 -15.77 10.01 8.62
C ARG A 264 -14.39 10.34 9.15
N ARG A 265 -13.36 10.10 8.34
CA ARG A 265 -11.97 10.29 8.75
C ARG A 265 -11.28 11.32 7.87
N THR A 266 -10.48 12.13 8.49
CA THR A 266 -9.61 13.12 7.87
C THR A 266 -8.15 12.66 7.93
N MET A 267 -7.25 13.40 7.30
CA MET A 267 -5.79 13.20 7.51
C MET A 267 -5.40 13.34 8.97
N ARG A 268 -6.10 14.20 9.71
CA ARG A 268 -5.89 14.37 11.14
C ARG A 268 -6.20 13.10 11.93
N ASP A 269 -7.24 12.37 11.56
CA ASP A 269 -7.57 11.10 12.23
C ASP A 269 -6.50 10.04 11.95
N GLN A 270 -5.88 10.03 10.77
CA GLN A 270 -4.74 9.15 10.50
C GLN A 270 -3.51 9.52 11.33
N GLU A 271 -3.27 10.81 11.53
CA GLU A 271 -2.22 11.30 12.42
C GLU A 271 -2.48 10.86 13.87
N GLU A 272 -3.72 10.95 14.34
CA GLU A 272 -4.11 10.47 15.68
C GLU A 272 -3.92 8.95 15.85
N ASP A 273 -4.31 8.15 14.87
CA ASP A 273 -4.06 6.71 14.89
C ASP A 273 -2.56 6.40 14.99
N ARG A 274 -1.75 7.15 14.26
CA ARG A 274 -0.29 7.01 14.32
C ARG A 274 0.27 7.38 15.67
N ILE A 275 -0.17 8.51 16.25
CA ILE A 275 0.24 8.94 17.59
C ILE A 275 -0.12 7.85 18.59
N SER A 276 -1.35 7.34 18.55
CA SER A 276 -1.83 6.26 19.42
C SER A 276 -0.98 5.00 19.26
N TRP A 277 -0.68 4.63 18.02
CA TRP A 277 0.17 3.48 17.74
C TRP A 277 1.59 3.65 18.29
N LEU A 278 2.24 4.81 18.09
CA LEU A 278 3.57 5.11 18.63
C LEU A 278 3.58 5.07 20.15
N THR A 279 2.56 5.63 20.78
CA THR A 279 2.41 5.60 22.23
C THR A 279 2.30 4.17 22.76
N GLN A 280 1.44 3.36 22.17
CA GLN A 280 1.19 1.99 22.62
C GLN A 280 2.34 1.03 22.33
N THR A 281 2.95 1.13 21.14
CA THR A 281 3.95 0.14 20.68
C THR A 281 5.38 0.55 20.98
N LYS A 282 5.69 1.85 21.05
CA LYS A 282 7.02 2.39 21.29
C LYS A 282 7.17 3.06 22.66
N GLY A 283 6.08 3.22 23.39
CA GLY A 283 6.07 3.86 24.71
C GLY A 283 6.52 5.32 24.66
N ILE A 284 6.33 6.02 23.54
CA ILE A 284 6.65 7.44 23.41
C ILE A 284 5.46 8.22 23.94
N ARG A 285 5.69 9.21 24.80
CA ARG A 285 4.59 10.03 25.33
C ARG A 285 3.95 10.85 24.22
N ARG A 286 2.63 10.97 24.27
CA ARG A 286 1.85 11.72 23.28
C ARG A 286 2.38 13.14 23.08
N GLU A 287 2.73 13.82 24.17
CA GLU A 287 3.23 15.20 24.14
C GLU A 287 4.55 15.32 23.37
N GLU A 288 5.45 14.35 23.53
CA GLU A 288 6.72 14.30 22.80
C GLU A 288 6.50 14.12 21.29
N ILE A 289 5.53 13.27 20.90
CA ILE A 289 5.16 13.07 19.50
C ILE A 289 4.56 14.35 18.91
N LEU A 290 3.62 14.98 19.61
CA LEU A 290 2.96 16.20 19.14
C LEU A 290 3.95 17.36 18.98
N GLN A 291 4.86 17.55 19.93
CA GLN A 291 5.91 18.57 19.83
C GLN A 291 6.83 18.33 18.64
N ALA A 292 7.23 17.07 18.39
CA ALA A 292 8.06 16.73 17.25
C ALA A 292 7.32 16.94 15.91
N LEU A 293 6.02 16.63 15.84
CA LEU A 293 5.20 16.86 14.65
C LEU A 293 4.95 18.36 14.40
N GLU A 294 4.75 19.16 15.46
CA GLU A 294 4.55 20.59 15.36
C GLU A 294 5.81 21.29 14.84
N ARG A 295 6.98 20.96 15.40
CA ARG A 295 8.26 21.46 14.89
C ARG A 295 8.53 21.03 13.45
N ALA A 296 8.17 19.80 13.06
CA ALA A 296 8.31 19.32 11.69
C ALA A 296 7.41 20.07 10.67
N ARG A 297 6.36 20.76 11.13
CA ARG A 297 5.54 21.64 10.28
C ARG A 297 6.24 22.94 9.94
N ASP A 298 6.99 23.47 10.90
CA ASP A 298 7.66 24.76 10.76
C ASP A 298 9.06 24.63 10.14
N GLU A 299 9.75 23.49 10.40
CA GLU A 299 11.09 23.22 9.89
C GLU A 299 11.24 21.76 9.41
N PRO A 300 11.41 21.51 8.11
CA PRO A 300 11.57 20.16 7.57
C PRO A 300 12.72 19.32 8.16
N SER A 301 13.75 20.00 8.72
CA SER A 301 14.86 19.35 9.41
C SER A 301 14.47 18.65 10.71
N TYR A 302 13.39 19.06 11.36
CA TYR A 302 12.90 18.49 12.63
C TYR A 302 12.12 17.20 12.50
N GLN A 303 11.79 16.78 11.30
CA GLN A 303 11.35 15.40 11.12
C GLN A 303 12.35 14.41 11.71
N SER A 304 13.62 14.78 11.87
CA SER A 304 14.65 13.97 12.52
C SER A 304 14.41 13.73 14.02
N GLU A 305 13.72 14.61 14.73
CA GLU A 305 13.49 14.49 16.17
C GLU A 305 12.53 13.34 16.53
N LEU A 306 11.39 13.25 15.84
CA LEU A 306 10.45 12.13 16.01
C LEU A 306 11.12 10.79 15.70
N GLU A 307 12.03 10.76 14.77
CA GLU A 307 12.80 9.58 14.40
C GLU A 307 13.84 9.20 15.42
N GLN A 308 14.55 10.19 15.96
CA GLN A 308 15.47 9.95 17.05
C GLN A 308 14.73 9.39 18.26
N LEU A 309 13.51 9.91 18.56
CA LEU A 309 12.64 9.36 19.60
C LEU A 309 12.25 7.90 19.30
N ILE A 310 11.81 7.60 18.09
CA ILE A 310 11.44 6.24 17.67
C ILE A 310 12.65 5.30 17.71
N ALA A 311 13.81 5.75 17.22
CA ALA A 311 15.04 4.97 17.19
C ALA A 311 15.60 4.70 18.60
N SER A 312 15.56 5.70 19.47
CA SER A 312 16.05 5.55 20.87
C SER A 312 15.24 4.51 21.64
N ARG A 313 13.91 4.48 21.43
CA ARG A 313 13.02 3.53 22.12
C ARG A 313 13.08 2.12 21.51
N SER A 314 13.39 1.99 20.21
CA SER A 314 13.60 0.69 19.57
C SER A 314 14.86 -0.04 20.07
N ARG A 315 15.90 0.68 20.51
CA ARG A 315 17.14 0.11 21.08
C ARG A 315 16.96 -0.41 22.50
N ILE A 316 15.98 0.09 23.25
CA ILE A 316 15.72 -0.34 24.64
C ILE A 316 15.03 -1.72 24.67
N GLY A 317 14.20 -2.02 23.68
CA GLY A 317 13.51 -3.31 23.57
C GLY A 317 14.41 -4.51 23.29
N THR A 318 15.57 -4.31 22.66
CA THR A 318 16.54 -5.38 22.34
C THR A 318 17.46 -5.77 23.48
N LYS A 319 17.55 -4.97 24.55
CA LYS A 319 18.37 -5.29 25.74
C LYS A 319 17.62 -6.07 26.83
N ARG A 320 16.31 -6.21 26.77
CA ARG A 320 15.51 -6.94 27.77
C ARG A 320 15.34 -8.45 27.51
N ASN A 321 15.78 -8.95 26.36
CA ASN A 321 15.70 -10.39 26.02
C ASN A 321 17.05 -11.12 26.07
N LYS A 322 18.01 -10.65 26.87
CA LYS A 322 19.28 -11.33 27.13
C LYS A 322 19.56 -11.39 28.65
N THR A 323 18.64 -11.89 29.40
CA THR A 323 18.90 -12.42 30.75
C THR A 323 18.01 -13.64 30.99
#